data_1031116d8a82e71723c2ee6307db7197
#
_entry.id   1031116d8a82e71723c2ee6307db7197
#
_cell.length_a   1.000
_cell.length_b   1.000
_cell.length_c   1.000
_cell.angle_alpha   90.00
_cell.angle_beta   90.00
_cell.angle_gamma   90.00
#
_symmetry.space_group_name_H-M   'P 1'
#
loop_
_entity.id
_entity.type
_entity.pdbx_description
1 polymer ?
#
loop_
_entity_poly.entity_id
_entity_poly.type
_entity_poly.pdbx_seq_one_letter_code
_entity_poly.pdbx_strand_id
1 'polypeptide(L)'
;MAPEAFTTADATRLRRAYYAEVAGRYWKRAVSEAEVDQGLLDFPDDALVPPTGRFLVGRLGGEPLACGGIRLLDPSTAELTRVYVDPRARGTGGGAALLAALEDEGRALGAERVRLDTRSDLVEARSLYARHGYAEIPAYSAGPYAEHWFEKSLARPVGGRPAR
;
A
#
# COMPACT_ATOMS: atom_id res chain seq x y z
N MET A 1 9.39 9.71 2.94
CA MET A 1 7.99 9.26 3.09
C MET A 1 7.26 10.23 3.99
N ALA A 2 6.18 10.83 3.51
CA ALA A 2 5.41 11.77 4.32
C ALA A 2 3.92 11.68 3.97
N PRO A 3 3.01 11.88 4.97
CA PRO A 3 1.60 12.01 4.71
C PRO A 3 1.30 13.18 3.77
N GLU A 4 0.40 12.95 2.83
CA GLU A 4 -0.03 13.96 1.86
C GLU A 4 -1.48 13.67 1.46
N ALA A 5 -2.25 14.71 1.15
CA ALA A 5 -3.60 14.49 0.64
C ALA A 5 -3.51 13.74 -0.71
N PHE A 6 -4.32 12.73 -0.89
CA PHE A 6 -4.32 11.94 -2.13
C PHE A 6 -4.73 12.77 -3.37
N THR A 7 -5.29 13.95 -3.15
CA THR A 7 -5.75 14.88 -4.19
C THR A 7 -4.68 15.86 -4.69
N THR A 8 -3.49 15.89 -4.08
CA THR A 8 -2.41 16.74 -4.60
C THR A 8 -1.98 16.31 -6.00
N ALA A 9 -1.33 17.19 -6.73
CA ALA A 9 -0.85 16.89 -8.09
C ALA A 9 0.12 15.69 -8.11
N ASP A 10 1.05 15.64 -7.17
CA ASP A 10 2.01 14.54 -7.06
C ASP A 10 1.35 13.23 -6.67
N ALA A 11 0.46 13.24 -5.66
CA ALA A 11 -0.30 12.07 -5.24
C ALA A 11 -1.19 11.55 -6.37
N THR A 12 -1.86 12.44 -7.08
CA THR A 12 -2.71 12.09 -8.23
C THR A 12 -1.89 11.43 -9.34
N ARG A 13 -0.74 12.00 -9.66
CA ARG A 13 0.16 11.45 -10.68
C ARG A 13 0.62 10.02 -10.32
N LEU A 14 1.01 9.80 -9.07
CA LEU A 14 1.43 8.49 -8.59
C LEU A 14 0.28 7.47 -8.57
N ARG A 15 -0.92 7.88 -8.16
CA ARG A 15 -2.12 7.02 -8.19
C ARG A 15 -2.48 6.62 -9.63
N ARG A 16 -2.37 7.55 -10.57
CA ARG A 16 -2.58 7.28 -11.99
C ARG A 16 -1.55 6.28 -12.52
N ALA A 17 -0.27 6.47 -12.18
CA ALA A 17 0.80 5.55 -12.58
C ALA A 17 0.61 4.15 -11.98
N TYR A 18 0.23 4.05 -10.72
CA TYR A 18 -0.15 2.79 -10.07
C TYR A 18 -1.27 2.09 -10.84
N TYR A 19 -2.37 2.79 -11.10
CA TYR A 19 -3.52 2.20 -11.79
C TYR A 19 -3.16 1.75 -13.20
N ALA A 20 -2.44 2.59 -13.95
CA ALA A 20 -2.01 2.26 -15.31
C ALA A 20 -1.15 0.98 -15.34
N GLU A 21 -0.25 0.82 -14.38
CA GLU A 21 0.59 -0.38 -14.29
C GLU A 21 -0.23 -1.62 -13.94
N VAL A 22 -1.03 -1.58 -12.88
CA VAL A 22 -1.77 -2.77 -12.44
C VAL A 22 -2.87 -3.18 -13.42
N ALA A 23 -3.56 -2.23 -14.02
CA ALA A 23 -4.55 -2.50 -15.05
C ALA A 23 -3.90 -2.99 -16.36
N GLY A 24 -2.79 -2.37 -16.76
CA GLY A 24 -2.04 -2.76 -17.96
C GLY A 24 -1.52 -4.19 -17.86
N ARG A 25 -1.02 -4.59 -16.70
CA ARG A 25 -0.59 -5.98 -16.44
C ARG A 25 -1.76 -6.97 -16.47
N TYR A 26 -2.90 -6.59 -15.92
CA TYR A 26 -4.10 -7.42 -15.91
C TYR A 26 -4.62 -7.67 -17.35
N TRP A 27 -4.77 -6.61 -18.13
CA TRP A 27 -5.26 -6.68 -19.50
C TRP A 27 -4.18 -7.07 -20.50
N LYS A 28 -2.92 -7.15 -20.09
CA LYS A 28 -1.74 -7.44 -20.95
C LYS A 28 -1.60 -6.46 -22.11
N ARG A 29 -1.95 -5.21 -21.90
CA ARG A 29 -1.83 -4.10 -22.83
C ARG A 29 -1.75 -2.76 -22.09
N ALA A 30 -1.27 -1.73 -22.77
CA ALA A 30 -1.36 -0.37 -22.23
C ALA A 30 -2.83 0.04 -22.11
N VAL A 31 -3.16 0.77 -21.04
CA VAL A 31 -4.47 1.36 -20.82
C VAL A 31 -4.45 2.83 -21.23
N SER A 32 -5.60 3.32 -21.73
CA SER A 32 -5.75 4.71 -22.13
C SER A 32 -5.93 5.63 -20.92
N GLU A 33 -5.72 6.93 -21.12
CA GLU A 33 -5.99 7.94 -20.08
C GLU A 33 -7.46 7.92 -19.63
N ALA A 34 -8.40 7.68 -20.54
CA ALA A 34 -9.81 7.56 -20.21
C ALA A 34 -10.10 6.33 -19.34
N GLU A 35 -9.43 5.21 -19.59
CA GLU A 35 -9.52 4.02 -18.72
C GLU A 35 -8.93 4.28 -17.33
N VAL A 36 -7.83 5.04 -17.24
CA VAL A 36 -7.26 5.45 -15.96
C VAL A 36 -8.22 6.36 -15.20
N ASP A 37 -8.81 7.35 -15.88
CA ASP A 37 -9.80 8.25 -15.28
C ASP A 37 -10.98 7.46 -14.71
N GLN A 38 -11.52 6.53 -15.48
CA GLN A 38 -12.63 5.68 -15.05
C GLN A 38 -12.22 4.80 -13.85
N GLY A 39 -11.02 4.22 -13.89
CA GLY A 39 -10.53 3.39 -12.80
C GLY A 39 -10.39 4.15 -11.48
N LEU A 40 -9.93 5.39 -11.51
CA LEU A 40 -9.86 6.22 -10.30
C LEU A 40 -11.25 6.57 -9.74
N LEU A 41 -12.28 6.61 -10.58
CA LEU A 41 -13.67 6.78 -10.14
C LEU A 41 -14.26 5.49 -9.57
N ASP A 42 -13.97 4.36 -10.20
CA ASP A 42 -14.48 3.04 -9.78
C ASP A 42 -13.86 2.55 -8.47
N PHE A 43 -12.62 2.97 -8.20
CA PHE A 43 -11.86 2.62 -6.99
C PHE A 43 -11.42 3.89 -6.24
N PRO A 44 -12.36 4.57 -5.55
CA PRO A 44 -12.06 5.83 -4.88
C PRO A 44 -11.14 5.64 -3.67
N ASP A 45 -10.34 6.67 -3.39
CA ASP A 45 -9.41 6.71 -2.27
C ASP A 45 -9.92 7.55 -1.09
N ASP A 46 -11.21 7.80 -1.02
CA ASP A 46 -11.84 8.68 0.00
C ASP A 46 -11.62 8.21 1.44
N ALA A 47 -11.35 6.91 1.65
CA ALA A 47 -11.01 6.37 2.96
C ALA A 47 -9.54 6.61 3.39
N LEU A 48 -8.70 7.12 2.49
CA LEU A 48 -7.27 7.36 2.76
C LEU A 48 -7.02 8.77 3.30
N VAL A 49 -7.87 9.20 4.22
CA VAL A 49 -7.83 10.52 4.87
C VAL A 49 -7.96 10.38 6.38
N PRO A 50 -7.41 11.34 7.17
CA PRO A 50 -7.66 11.38 8.60
C PRO A 50 -9.16 11.45 8.92
N PRO A 51 -9.61 10.89 10.07
CA PRO A 51 -8.80 10.30 11.15
C PRO A 51 -8.47 8.83 10.98
N THR A 52 -9.09 8.11 10.05
CA THR A 52 -9.03 6.64 9.95
C THR A 52 -8.16 6.12 8.82
N GLY A 53 -7.60 7.01 8.03
CA GLY A 53 -6.72 6.67 6.93
C GLY A 53 -5.62 7.70 6.70
N ARG A 54 -4.64 7.31 5.89
CA ARG A 54 -3.52 8.16 5.45
C ARG A 54 -3.13 7.77 4.03
N PHE A 55 -2.64 8.76 3.30
CA PHE A 55 -1.94 8.56 2.05
C PHE A 55 -0.51 9.10 2.18
N LEU A 56 0.48 8.32 1.76
CA LEU A 56 1.88 8.70 1.82
C LEU A 56 2.45 8.90 0.43
N VAL A 57 3.31 9.91 0.30
CA VAL A 57 4.14 10.13 -0.88
C VAL A 57 5.61 10.02 -0.48
N GLY A 58 6.36 9.22 -1.23
CA GLY A 58 7.81 9.07 -1.07
C GLY A 58 8.55 9.84 -2.13
N ARG A 59 9.53 10.64 -1.71
CA ARG A 59 10.37 11.43 -2.61
C ARG A 59 11.84 11.06 -2.50
N LEU A 60 12.52 11.10 -3.62
CA LEU A 60 13.97 10.98 -3.71
C LEU A 60 14.49 12.19 -4.46
N GLY A 61 15.38 12.98 -3.84
CA GLY A 61 15.86 14.23 -4.42
C GLY A 61 14.75 15.24 -4.74
N GLY A 62 13.65 15.22 -3.96
CA GLY A 62 12.48 16.06 -4.17
C GLY A 62 11.48 15.51 -5.19
N GLU A 63 11.84 14.49 -5.96
CA GLU A 63 10.95 13.88 -6.95
C GLU A 63 10.03 12.82 -6.31
N PRO A 64 8.70 12.90 -6.49
CA PRO A 64 7.77 11.90 -5.97
C PRO A 64 7.86 10.63 -6.81
N LEU A 65 8.31 9.54 -6.17
CA LEU A 65 8.59 8.24 -6.82
C LEU A 65 7.91 7.06 -6.14
N ALA A 66 7.19 7.27 -5.05
CA ALA A 66 6.47 6.20 -4.39
C ALA A 66 5.19 6.72 -3.74
N CYS A 67 4.21 5.85 -3.59
CA CYS A 67 3.02 6.15 -2.80
C CYS A 67 2.45 4.88 -2.16
N GLY A 68 1.60 5.09 -1.18
CA GLY A 68 0.82 4.04 -0.57
C GLY A 68 -0.26 4.61 0.33
N GLY A 69 -1.31 3.84 0.54
CA GLY A 69 -2.39 4.17 1.43
C GLY A 69 -2.52 3.18 2.56
N ILE A 70 -3.03 3.63 3.68
CA ILE A 70 -3.43 2.80 4.81
C ILE A 70 -4.73 3.32 5.39
N ARG A 71 -5.62 2.40 5.75
CA ARG A 71 -6.90 2.73 6.39
C ARG A 71 -7.25 1.69 7.44
N LEU A 72 -8.00 2.10 8.45
CA LEU A 72 -8.57 1.15 9.41
C LEU A 72 -9.73 0.38 8.78
N LEU A 73 -9.73 -0.93 8.93
CA LEU A 73 -10.87 -1.81 8.66
C LEU A 73 -11.75 -1.95 9.91
N ASP A 74 -11.10 -1.98 11.07
CA ASP A 74 -11.67 -1.98 12.40
C ASP A 74 -10.69 -1.28 13.36
N PRO A 75 -11.01 -1.05 14.64
CA PRO A 75 -10.13 -0.32 15.56
C PRO A 75 -8.71 -0.89 15.73
N SER A 76 -8.51 -2.18 15.44
CA SER A 76 -7.21 -2.86 15.61
C SER A 76 -6.57 -3.37 14.32
N THR A 77 -7.27 -3.28 13.20
CA THR A 77 -6.79 -3.80 11.90
C THR A 77 -6.77 -2.70 10.86
N ALA A 78 -5.61 -2.49 10.24
CA ALA A 78 -5.46 -1.62 9.10
C ALA A 78 -5.27 -2.41 7.80
N GLU A 79 -5.52 -1.77 6.68
CA GLU A 79 -5.30 -2.33 5.35
C GLU A 79 -4.38 -1.42 4.53
N LEU A 80 -3.35 -2.02 3.94
CA LEU A 80 -2.53 -1.35 2.92
C LEU A 80 -3.21 -1.41 1.57
N THR A 81 -3.12 -0.31 0.84
CA THR A 81 -3.61 -0.20 -0.53
C THR A 81 -2.75 0.77 -1.34
N ARG A 82 -2.82 0.72 -2.65
CA ARG A 82 -2.11 1.64 -3.56
C ARG A 82 -0.60 1.68 -3.36
N VAL A 83 0.01 0.58 -2.92
CA VAL A 83 1.46 0.48 -2.74
C VAL A 83 2.14 0.48 -4.10
N TYR A 84 2.91 1.51 -4.37
CA TYR A 84 3.57 1.72 -5.66
C TYR A 84 4.94 2.35 -5.49
N VAL A 85 5.90 1.84 -6.23
CA VAL A 85 7.24 2.44 -6.39
C VAL A 85 7.49 2.60 -7.89
N ASP A 86 7.80 3.82 -8.31
CA ASP A 86 8.15 4.10 -9.70
C ASP A 86 9.29 3.18 -10.15
N PRO A 87 9.25 2.60 -11.36
CA PRO A 87 10.31 1.72 -11.87
C PRO A 87 11.72 2.29 -11.72
N ARG A 88 11.88 3.62 -11.83
CA ARG A 88 13.17 4.32 -11.68
C ARG A 88 13.75 4.22 -10.27
N ALA A 89 12.90 4.00 -9.26
CA ALA A 89 13.30 3.90 -7.86
C ALA A 89 13.28 2.46 -7.32
N ARG A 90 12.95 1.48 -8.14
CA ARG A 90 12.94 0.06 -7.74
C ARG A 90 14.36 -0.45 -7.55
N GLY A 91 14.55 -1.37 -6.61
CA GLY A 91 15.86 -1.93 -6.27
C GLY A 91 16.73 -1.01 -5.41
N THR A 92 16.20 0.12 -4.91
CA THR A 92 16.93 1.09 -4.07
C THR A 92 16.53 1.03 -2.59
N GLY A 93 15.68 0.07 -2.19
CA GLY A 93 15.12 0.01 -0.84
C GLY A 93 13.84 0.85 -0.65
N GLY A 94 13.31 1.47 -1.70
CA GLY A 94 12.13 2.32 -1.64
C GLY A 94 10.86 1.58 -1.19
N GLY A 95 10.68 0.33 -1.63
CA GLY A 95 9.57 -0.51 -1.21
C GLY A 95 9.60 -0.82 0.28
N ALA A 96 10.75 -1.20 0.80
CA ALA A 96 10.95 -1.46 2.24
C ALA A 96 10.69 -0.20 3.07
N ALA A 97 11.21 0.95 2.65
CA ALA A 97 11.00 2.22 3.32
C ALA A 97 9.53 2.64 3.30
N LEU A 98 8.84 2.43 2.20
CA LEU A 98 7.40 2.70 2.08
C LEU A 98 6.58 1.82 3.02
N LEU A 99 6.84 0.51 3.07
CA LEU A 99 6.15 -0.40 3.98
C LEU A 99 6.38 0.00 5.44
N ALA A 100 7.61 0.30 5.83
CA ALA A 100 7.93 0.73 7.20
C ALA A 100 7.17 2.01 7.57
N ALA A 101 7.11 2.99 6.69
CA ALA A 101 6.39 4.24 6.90
C ALA A 101 4.87 4.02 7.02
N LEU A 102 4.29 3.17 6.17
CA LEU A 102 2.87 2.81 6.24
C LEU A 102 2.54 2.05 7.53
N GLU A 103 3.42 1.16 7.98
CA GLU A 103 3.24 0.44 9.24
C GLU A 103 3.29 1.39 10.44
N ASP A 104 4.17 2.40 10.42
CA ASP A 104 4.22 3.43 11.45
C ASP A 104 2.92 4.27 11.50
N GLU A 105 2.37 4.60 10.34
CA GLU A 105 1.05 5.25 10.27
C GLU A 105 -0.06 4.33 10.81
N GLY A 106 0.01 3.03 10.51
CA GLY A 106 -0.91 2.03 11.05
C GLY A 106 -0.89 2.01 12.59
N ARG A 107 0.30 2.02 13.18
CA ARG A 107 0.47 2.11 14.64
C ARG A 107 -0.10 3.41 15.19
N ALA A 108 0.15 4.53 14.52
CA ALA A 108 -0.39 5.83 14.92
C ALA A 108 -1.93 5.87 14.86
N LEU A 109 -2.55 5.10 13.95
CA LEU A 109 -4.00 4.93 13.88
C LEU A 109 -4.55 3.96 14.95
N GLY A 110 -3.69 3.27 15.69
CA GLY A 110 -4.08 2.30 16.71
C GLY A 110 -4.12 0.85 16.25
N ALA A 111 -3.72 0.57 15.02
CA ALA A 111 -3.73 -0.79 14.49
C ALA A 111 -2.69 -1.69 15.17
N GLU A 112 -3.09 -2.90 15.47
CA GLU A 112 -2.24 -3.97 16.01
C GLU A 112 -1.80 -4.94 14.92
N ARG A 113 -2.45 -4.90 13.78
CA ARG A 113 -2.12 -5.70 12.59
C ARG A 113 -2.43 -4.95 11.30
N VAL A 114 -1.74 -5.34 10.25
CA VAL A 114 -1.95 -4.83 8.90
C VAL A 114 -2.26 -5.98 7.96
N ARG A 115 -3.25 -5.78 7.13
CA ARG A 115 -3.66 -6.70 6.07
C ARG A 115 -3.54 -6.04 4.71
N LEU A 116 -3.46 -6.85 3.68
CA LEU A 116 -3.52 -6.43 2.29
C LEU A 116 -4.02 -7.58 1.41
N ASP A 117 -4.53 -7.23 0.25
CA ASP A 117 -4.73 -8.19 -0.83
C ASP A 117 -3.91 -7.79 -2.07
N THR A 118 -3.62 -8.76 -2.91
CA THR A 118 -2.87 -8.56 -4.16
C THR A 118 -3.24 -9.63 -5.18
N ARG A 119 -2.69 -9.51 -6.40
CA ARG A 119 -2.91 -10.47 -7.47
C ARG A 119 -1.71 -11.39 -7.68
N SER A 120 -1.95 -12.55 -8.28
CA SER A 120 -0.92 -13.54 -8.58
C SER A 120 0.17 -13.02 -9.52
N ASP A 121 -0.18 -12.15 -10.46
CA ASP A 121 0.75 -11.58 -11.44
C ASP A 121 1.67 -10.48 -10.87
N LEU A 122 1.34 -9.93 -9.70
CA LEU A 122 2.16 -8.93 -9.01
C LEU A 122 3.25 -9.59 -8.16
N VAL A 123 4.13 -10.33 -8.82
CA VAL A 123 5.15 -11.19 -8.17
C VAL A 123 6.12 -10.38 -7.33
N GLU A 124 6.51 -9.18 -7.77
CA GLU A 124 7.44 -8.31 -7.07
C GLU A 124 6.84 -7.80 -5.75
N ALA A 125 5.56 -7.44 -5.76
CA ALA A 125 4.84 -7.00 -4.57
C ALA A 125 4.70 -8.16 -3.57
N ARG A 126 4.30 -9.34 -4.03
CA ARG A 126 4.19 -10.54 -3.18
C ARG A 126 5.52 -10.89 -2.53
N SER A 127 6.61 -10.84 -3.28
CA SER A 127 7.96 -11.07 -2.77
C SER A 127 8.38 -10.02 -1.73
N LEU A 128 8.05 -8.75 -1.96
CA LEU A 128 8.30 -7.66 -1.02
C LEU A 128 7.58 -7.91 0.31
N TYR A 129 6.30 -8.23 0.27
CA TYR A 129 5.53 -8.50 1.48
C TYR A 129 6.07 -9.71 2.25
N ALA A 130 6.34 -10.82 1.58
CA ALA A 130 6.90 -12.02 2.21
C ALA A 130 8.24 -11.73 2.90
N ARG A 131 9.13 -10.97 2.27
CA ARG A 131 10.43 -10.61 2.84
C ARG A 131 10.33 -9.67 4.05
N HIS A 132 9.22 -8.94 4.19
CA HIS A 132 9.01 -7.97 5.27
C HIS A 132 8.04 -8.47 6.36
N GLY A 133 7.88 -9.78 6.47
CA GLY A 133 7.18 -10.41 7.59
C GLY A 133 5.67 -10.54 7.41
N TYR A 134 5.15 -10.36 6.21
CA TYR A 134 3.76 -10.62 5.89
C TYR A 134 3.57 -12.11 5.62
N ALA A 135 2.62 -12.74 6.31
CA ALA A 135 2.23 -14.13 6.09
C ALA A 135 0.93 -14.20 5.30
N GLU A 136 0.84 -15.15 4.38
CA GLU A 136 -0.38 -15.38 3.63
C GLU A 136 -1.47 -15.91 4.54
N ILE A 137 -2.70 -15.38 4.41
CA ILE A 137 -3.87 -15.71 5.21
C ILE A 137 -5.06 -16.06 4.29
N PRO A 138 -6.12 -16.71 4.82
CA PRO A 138 -7.36 -16.87 4.08
C PRO A 138 -7.98 -15.53 3.68
N ALA A 139 -8.78 -15.54 2.62
CA ALA A 139 -9.48 -14.36 2.14
C ALA A 139 -10.32 -13.71 3.24
N TYR A 140 -10.12 -12.41 3.44
CA TYR A 140 -10.96 -11.57 4.31
C TYR A 140 -11.84 -10.61 3.52
N SER A 141 -11.68 -10.59 2.21
CA SER A 141 -12.39 -9.72 1.27
C SER A 141 -12.76 -10.49 0.01
N ALA A 142 -13.75 -10.00 -0.73
CA ALA A 142 -14.27 -10.63 -1.95
C ALA A 142 -14.13 -9.71 -3.17
N GLY A 143 -13.12 -8.86 -3.21
CA GLY A 143 -12.85 -7.98 -4.35
C GLY A 143 -12.55 -8.78 -5.63
N PRO A 144 -12.97 -8.29 -6.81
CA PRO A 144 -12.84 -9.04 -8.07
C PRO A 144 -11.40 -9.26 -8.51
N TYR A 145 -10.45 -8.51 -7.96
CA TYR A 145 -9.03 -8.57 -8.31
C TYR A 145 -8.15 -9.07 -7.17
N ALA A 146 -8.73 -9.46 -6.01
CA ALA A 146 -7.99 -10.04 -4.90
C ALA A 146 -7.83 -11.55 -5.12
N GLU A 147 -6.58 -12.02 -5.09
CA GLU A 147 -6.25 -13.43 -5.30
C GLU A 147 -5.37 -13.99 -4.18
N HIS A 148 -4.64 -13.11 -3.46
CA HIS A 148 -3.80 -13.44 -2.31
C HIS A 148 -4.00 -12.41 -1.21
N TRP A 149 -4.04 -12.88 0.03
CA TRP A 149 -4.24 -12.06 1.22
C TRP A 149 -3.09 -12.26 2.18
N PHE A 150 -2.62 -11.17 2.79
CA PHE A 150 -1.47 -11.18 3.69
C PHE A 150 -1.79 -10.40 4.97
N GLU A 151 -1.12 -10.79 6.05
CA GLU A 151 -1.20 -10.11 7.35
C GLU A 151 0.16 -10.03 8.02
N LYS A 152 0.39 -8.93 8.72
CA LYS A 152 1.55 -8.75 9.60
C LYS A 152 1.09 -8.16 10.92
N SER A 153 1.58 -8.72 12.04
CA SER A 153 1.41 -8.11 13.36
C SER A 153 2.28 -6.86 13.48
N LEU A 154 1.68 -5.78 13.98
CA LEU A 154 2.37 -4.53 14.31
C LEU A 154 2.67 -4.43 15.82
N ALA A 155 2.14 -5.35 16.64
CA ALA A 155 2.42 -5.39 18.04
C ALA A 155 3.93 -5.48 18.27
N ARG A 156 4.47 -4.63 19.14
CA ARG A 156 5.86 -4.81 19.60
C ARG A 156 5.93 -6.18 20.28
N PRO A 157 6.97 -6.99 19.98
CA PRO A 157 7.18 -8.18 20.78
C PRO A 157 7.21 -7.72 22.25
N VAL A 158 6.39 -8.34 23.07
CA VAL A 158 6.39 -8.10 24.51
C VAL A 158 7.82 -8.35 24.96
N GLY A 159 8.53 -7.26 25.28
CA GLY A 159 9.91 -7.33 25.69
C GLY A 159 10.02 -8.31 26.85
N GLY A 160 10.76 -9.39 26.62
CA GLY A 160 11.13 -10.28 27.69
C GLY A 160 11.76 -9.40 28.77
N ARG A 161 11.13 -9.39 29.92
CA ARG A 161 11.68 -8.77 31.13
C ARG A 161 13.10 -9.34 31.30
N PRO A 162 14.14 -8.53 31.38
CA PRO A 162 15.45 -9.11 31.68
C PRO A 162 15.30 -9.89 32.96
N ALA A 163 15.67 -11.16 32.91
CA ALA A 163 15.80 -11.95 34.13
C ALA A 163 16.77 -11.23 35.06
N ARG A 164 16.32 -10.98 36.29
CA ARG A 164 17.19 -10.48 37.34
C ARG A 164 18.16 -11.58 37.75
#